data_55f8092a26467852863cb3e33f9209ac
#
_entry.id   55f8092a26467852863cb3e33f9209ac
#
_cell.length_a   1.000
_cell.length_b   1.000
_cell.length_c   1.000
_cell.angle_alpha   90.00
_cell.angle_beta   90.00
_cell.angle_gamma   90.00
#
_symmetry.space_group_name_H-M   'P 1'
#
loop_
_entity.id
_entity.type
_entity.pdbx_description
1 polymer ?
#
loop_
_entity_poly.entity_id
_entity_poly.type
_entity_poly.pdbx_seq_one_letter_code
_entity_poly.pdbx_strand_id
1 'polypeptide(L)'
;MASKRGAPSSAPASVATSPTPAPPGTLHATLTELPKGQVLHRVHQDKYRANQFNPGVRGNARFSPIQDDHGQPIPTLYAGTTMDCAVMETVFHDVPHTAGFKTFDKGKLAGQVHSTVAVARPLRVVDLASVPLRKLGITRKQLLDTEKDQYPATRKWAEALHRQYSDAQGLSWVSRQDDSARAFMFFGDRIPDGVLKPQGASRSLVEDGNAYDAVLDLAERIGVLIVPAR
;
A
#
# COMPACT_ATOMS: atom_id res chain seq x y z
N MET A 1 -48.59 -35.62 -19.29
CA MET A 1 -48.27 -34.46 -18.46
C MET A 1 -47.00 -34.72 -17.66
N ALA A 2 -45.86 -34.20 -18.11
CA ALA A 2 -44.60 -34.42 -17.43
C ALA A 2 -44.17 -33.12 -16.77
N SER A 3 -44.10 -33.14 -15.44
CA SER A 3 -43.71 -32.01 -14.60
C SER A 3 -42.16 -31.89 -14.62
N LYS A 4 -41.64 -30.79 -15.17
CA LYS A 4 -40.23 -30.42 -15.06
C LYS A 4 -39.97 -29.83 -13.67
N ARG A 5 -39.25 -30.54 -12.82
CA ARG A 5 -38.67 -29.98 -11.59
C ARG A 5 -37.46 -29.14 -11.93
N GLY A 6 -37.51 -27.86 -11.66
CA GLY A 6 -36.39 -26.93 -11.75
C GLY A 6 -35.35 -27.24 -10.67
N ALA A 7 -34.09 -27.34 -11.05
CA ALA A 7 -32.97 -27.45 -10.13
C ALA A 7 -32.73 -26.14 -9.38
N PRO A 8 -32.37 -26.13 -8.11
CA PRO A 8 -32.05 -24.92 -7.39
C PRO A 8 -30.68 -24.37 -7.87
N SER A 9 -30.67 -23.09 -8.28
CA SER A 9 -29.47 -22.33 -8.56
C SER A 9 -28.70 -22.14 -7.26
N SER A 10 -27.55 -22.78 -7.14
CA SER A 10 -26.62 -22.53 -6.04
C SER A 10 -25.92 -21.19 -6.26
N ALA A 11 -26.24 -20.19 -5.43
CA ALA A 11 -25.47 -18.96 -5.35
C ALA A 11 -24.02 -19.28 -4.96
N PRO A 12 -23.00 -18.59 -5.54
CA PRO A 12 -21.63 -18.80 -5.16
C PRO A 12 -21.42 -18.46 -3.69
N ALA A 13 -20.89 -19.42 -2.94
CA ALA A 13 -20.53 -19.21 -1.53
C ALA A 13 -19.51 -18.07 -1.44
N SER A 14 -19.84 -17.03 -0.68
CA SER A 14 -18.89 -15.99 -0.32
C SER A 14 -17.69 -16.64 0.40
N VAL A 15 -16.51 -16.51 -0.15
CA VAL A 15 -15.28 -16.98 0.49
C VAL A 15 -15.08 -16.14 1.74
N ALA A 16 -15.44 -16.65 2.90
CA ALA A 16 -15.24 -15.98 4.18
C ALA A 16 -13.75 -15.64 4.33
N THR A 17 -13.44 -14.35 4.34
CA THR A 17 -12.09 -13.85 4.64
C THR A 17 -11.78 -14.17 6.09
N SER A 18 -10.72 -14.95 6.34
CA SER A 18 -10.27 -15.20 7.72
C SER A 18 -9.85 -13.87 8.35
N PRO A 19 -10.39 -13.49 9.51
CA PRO A 19 -10.07 -12.22 10.13
C PRO A 19 -8.57 -12.13 10.47
N THR A 20 -8.04 -10.92 10.47
CA THR A 20 -6.67 -10.65 10.93
C THR A 20 -6.58 -10.95 12.42
N PRO A 21 -5.77 -11.92 12.87
CA PRO A 21 -5.61 -12.19 14.30
C PRO A 21 -4.84 -11.06 14.99
N ALA A 22 -4.98 -10.95 16.30
CA ALA A 22 -4.11 -10.07 17.10
C ALA A 22 -2.64 -10.55 17.00
N PRO A 23 -1.66 -9.61 16.98
CA PRO A 23 -0.26 -10.00 17.03
C PRO A 23 0.06 -10.71 18.36
N PRO A 24 0.86 -11.80 18.34
CA PRO A 24 1.30 -12.47 19.57
C PRO A 24 2.24 -11.57 20.38
N GLY A 25 2.37 -11.87 21.67
CA GLY A 25 3.22 -11.10 22.59
C GLY A 25 4.68 -11.01 22.15
N THR A 26 5.22 -12.07 21.52
CA THR A 26 6.56 -12.10 20.93
C THR A 26 6.46 -12.36 19.43
N LEU A 27 7.08 -11.49 18.63
CA LEU A 27 7.13 -11.61 17.18
C LEU A 27 8.50 -12.12 16.73
N HIS A 28 8.51 -12.95 15.70
CA HIS A 28 9.73 -13.43 15.05
C HIS A 28 9.78 -12.94 13.61
N ALA A 29 10.17 -11.68 13.40
CA ALA A 29 10.24 -11.10 12.05
C ALA A 29 11.59 -11.38 11.37
N THR A 30 11.57 -11.32 10.06
CA THR A 30 12.77 -11.28 9.21
C THR A 30 12.98 -9.83 8.78
N LEU A 31 14.19 -9.32 8.99
CA LEU A 31 14.60 -8.01 8.48
C LEU A 31 15.32 -8.19 7.14
N THR A 32 15.08 -7.27 6.23
CA THR A 32 15.80 -7.17 4.96
C THR A 32 16.34 -5.76 4.79
N GLU A 33 17.34 -5.61 3.93
CA GLU A 33 17.95 -4.33 3.64
C GLU A 33 17.36 -3.73 2.38
N LEU A 34 16.94 -2.47 2.46
CA LEU A 34 16.67 -1.62 1.31
C LEU A 34 17.97 -0.85 1.01
N PRO A 35 18.63 -1.11 -0.14
CA PRO A 35 19.99 -0.61 -0.38
C PRO A 35 20.04 0.90 -0.63
N LYS A 36 21.17 1.51 -0.32
CA LYS A 36 21.48 2.87 -0.75
C LYS A 36 21.36 2.99 -2.27
N GLY A 37 20.81 4.09 -2.74
CA GLY A 37 20.62 4.37 -4.17
C GLY A 37 19.30 3.83 -4.72
N GLN A 38 18.58 2.98 -3.99
CA GLN A 38 17.25 2.53 -4.43
C GLN A 38 16.35 3.74 -4.63
N VAL A 39 15.79 3.84 -5.82
CA VAL A 39 14.74 4.83 -6.14
C VAL A 39 13.39 4.23 -5.80
N LEU A 40 12.58 5.02 -5.12
CA LEU A 40 11.21 4.68 -4.76
C LEU A 40 10.24 5.69 -5.35
N HIS A 41 9.09 5.22 -5.75
CA HIS A 41 8.01 5.98 -6.36
C HIS A 41 6.89 6.19 -5.34
N ARG A 42 6.30 7.37 -5.36
CA ARG A 42 5.22 7.75 -4.46
C ARG A 42 4.17 8.56 -5.19
N VAL A 43 2.89 8.27 -4.92
CA VAL A 43 1.78 9.14 -5.28
C VAL A 43 1.23 9.79 -4.01
N HIS A 44 1.05 11.11 -4.04
CA HIS A 44 0.59 11.88 -2.88
C HIS A 44 -0.09 13.19 -3.33
N GLN A 45 -0.75 13.87 -2.41
CA GLN A 45 -1.33 15.19 -2.70
C GLN A 45 -0.21 16.22 -2.92
N ASP A 46 -0.40 17.13 -3.86
CA ASP A 46 0.55 18.17 -4.31
C ASP A 46 0.98 19.14 -3.20
N LYS A 47 0.10 19.37 -2.23
CA LYS A 47 0.40 20.21 -1.03
C LYS A 47 1.48 19.64 -0.10
N TYR A 48 1.88 18.37 -0.29
CA TYR A 48 2.92 17.73 0.50
C TYR A 48 4.22 17.59 -0.31
N ARG A 49 5.36 17.56 0.37
CA ARG A 49 6.66 17.30 -0.26
C ARG A 49 6.85 15.81 -0.51
N ALA A 50 7.66 15.46 -1.51
CA ALA A 50 7.93 14.08 -1.92
C ALA A 50 8.41 13.16 -0.77
N ASN A 51 9.18 13.70 0.17
CA ASN A 51 9.72 12.97 1.33
C ASN A 51 9.02 13.31 2.64
N GLN A 52 7.88 14.02 2.59
CA GLN A 52 7.13 14.38 3.79
C GLN A 52 6.34 13.19 4.32
N PHE A 53 6.60 12.83 5.56
CA PHE A 53 5.82 11.86 6.30
C PHE A 53 4.43 12.42 6.66
N ASN A 54 3.44 11.56 6.65
CA ASN A 54 2.12 11.89 7.21
C ASN A 54 2.21 11.84 8.74
N PRO A 55 2.11 12.99 9.44
CA PRO A 55 2.27 13.04 10.89
C PRO A 55 0.98 12.68 11.63
N GLY A 56 -0.12 12.50 10.89
CA GLY A 56 -1.45 12.53 11.47
C GLY A 56 -2.02 11.18 11.82
N VAL A 57 -3.07 11.25 12.65
CA VAL A 57 -3.95 10.13 13.00
C VAL A 57 -5.10 9.96 12.02
N ARG A 58 -5.20 10.84 11.01
CA ARG A 58 -6.25 10.79 9.99
C ARG A 58 -5.82 9.89 8.85
N GLY A 59 -6.76 9.12 8.35
CA GLY A 59 -6.56 8.18 7.25
C GLY A 59 -7.03 6.78 7.59
N ASN A 60 -7.12 5.92 6.58
CA ASN A 60 -7.50 4.54 6.74
C ASN A 60 -6.72 3.68 5.75
N ALA A 61 -5.41 3.54 6.00
CA ALA A 61 -4.56 2.64 5.26
C ALA A 61 -4.27 1.37 6.06
N ARG A 62 -3.77 0.33 5.40
CA ARG A 62 -3.54 -1.00 6.00
C ARG A 62 -2.66 -0.95 7.24
N PHE A 63 -1.57 -0.19 7.19
CA PHE A 63 -0.60 -0.10 8.29
C PHE A 63 -0.47 1.31 8.89
N SER A 64 -1.42 2.21 8.60
CA SER A 64 -1.44 3.55 9.22
C SER A 64 -2.87 4.11 9.29
N PRO A 65 -3.16 5.03 10.22
CA PRO A 65 -2.26 5.58 11.24
C PRO A 65 -1.93 4.57 12.34
N ILE A 66 -0.75 4.72 12.94
CA ILE A 66 -0.25 3.91 14.06
C ILE A 66 0.28 4.81 15.17
N GLN A 67 0.38 4.26 16.37
CA GLN A 67 0.81 4.95 17.57
C GLN A 67 1.88 4.15 18.32
N ASP A 68 2.70 4.85 19.08
CA ASP A 68 3.61 4.23 20.03
C ASP A 68 2.91 3.78 21.34
N ASP A 69 3.67 3.24 22.29
CA ASP A 69 3.15 2.78 23.59
C ASP A 69 2.65 3.93 24.50
N HIS A 70 2.96 5.18 24.16
CA HIS A 70 2.48 6.39 24.83
C HIS A 70 1.26 7.02 24.13
N GLY A 71 0.76 6.37 23.07
CA GLY A 71 -0.35 6.89 22.25
C GLY A 71 0.06 8.04 21.33
N GLN A 72 1.36 8.29 21.13
CA GLN A 72 1.82 9.32 20.22
C GLN A 72 1.80 8.80 18.77
N PRO A 73 1.31 9.59 17.82
CA PRO A 73 1.30 9.19 16.42
C PRO A 73 2.71 8.95 15.90
N ILE A 74 2.91 7.82 15.24
CA ILE A 74 4.13 7.53 14.48
C ILE A 74 3.91 8.03 13.05
N PRO A 75 4.68 9.03 12.58
CA PRO A 75 4.56 9.50 11.21
C PRO A 75 4.88 8.40 10.21
N THR A 76 4.13 8.30 9.11
CA THR A 76 4.32 7.25 8.13
C THR A 76 4.44 7.80 6.71
N LEU A 77 5.19 7.07 5.85
CA LEU A 77 5.33 7.36 4.43
C LEU A 77 5.23 6.07 3.64
N TYR A 78 4.34 6.04 2.63
CA TYR A 78 4.20 4.92 1.69
C TYR A 78 4.94 5.21 0.40
N ALA A 79 5.56 4.17 -0.18
CA ALA A 79 6.22 4.21 -1.48
C ALA A 79 6.24 2.81 -2.12
N GLY A 80 6.51 2.74 -3.43
CA GLY A 80 6.67 1.51 -4.18
C GLY A 80 7.97 1.49 -4.98
N THR A 81 8.39 0.33 -5.47
CA THR A 81 9.58 0.20 -6.32
C THR A 81 9.37 0.70 -7.74
N THR A 82 8.11 0.85 -8.18
CA THR A 82 7.73 1.32 -9.52
C THR A 82 6.65 2.39 -9.43
N MET A 83 6.49 3.18 -10.50
CA MET A 83 5.38 4.12 -10.62
C MET A 83 4.04 3.39 -10.62
N ASP A 84 3.95 2.27 -11.34
CA ASP A 84 2.74 1.44 -11.41
C ASP A 84 2.30 0.99 -10.00
N CYS A 85 3.23 0.45 -9.22
CA CYS A 85 2.96 0.07 -7.84
C CYS A 85 2.43 1.26 -7.01
N ALA A 86 3.06 2.45 -7.12
CA ALA A 86 2.62 3.63 -6.38
C ALA A 86 1.23 4.10 -6.81
N VAL A 87 0.91 4.05 -8.11
CA VAL A 87 -0.42 4.38 -8.65
C VAL A 87 -1.45 3.33 -8.22
N MET A 88 -1.14 2.05 -8.33
CA MET A 88 -2.02 0.95 -7.93
C MET A 88 -2.35 0.97 -6.44
N GLU A 89 -1.37 1.24 -5.58
CA GLU A 89 -1.56 1.27 -4.12
C GLU A 89 -2.24 2.58 -3.63
N THR A 90 -2.38 3.60 -4.50
CA THR A 90 -2.96 4.90 -4.10
C THR A 90 -4.21 5.25 -4.90
N VAL A 91 -4.10 5.28 -6.24
CA VAL A 91 -5.16 5.74 -7.15
C VAL A 91 -6.15 4.64 -7.43
N PHE A 92 -5.65 3.49 -7.88
CA PHE A 92 -6.49 2.36 -8.32
C PHE A 92 -6.70 1.30 -7.24
N HIS A 93 -6.32 1.59 -6.01
CA HIS A 93 -6.43 0.68 -4.87
C HIS A 93 -7.83 0.08 -4.71
N ASP A 94 -8.87 0.86 -4.96
CA ASP A 94 -10.28 0.47 -4.79
C ASP A 94 -10.95 0.00 -6.09
N VAL A 95 -10.21 -0.14 -7.19
CA VAL A 95 -10.77 -0.67 -8.43
C VAL A 95 -11.09 -2.17 -8.24
N PRO A 96 -12.35 -2.58 -8.46
CA PRO A 96 -12.74 -3.96 -8.21
C PRO A 96 -12.15 -4.93 -9.24
N HIS A 97 -11.89 -6.17 -8.80
CA HIS A 97 -11.41 -7.29 -9.65
C HIS A 97 -12.53 -7.96 -10.46
N THR A 98 -13.66 -7.27 -10.69
CA THR A 98 -14.74 -7.79 -11.54
C THR A 98 -14.33 -7.79 -12.99
N ALA A 99 -14.81 -8.78 -13.77
CA ALA A 99 -14.57 -8.85 -15.20
C ALA A 99 -15.13 -7.62 -15.95
N GLY A 100 -14.53 -7.29 -17.11
CA GLY A 100 -14.95 -6.21 -17.97
C GLY A 100 -14.38 -4.84 -17.61
N PHE A 101 -14.82 -3.83 -18.35
CA PHE A 101 -14.35 -2.46 -18.18
C PHE A 101 -15.03 -1.77 -17.00
N LYS A 102 -14.27 -0.95 -16.28
CA LYS A 102 -14.72 -0.08 -15.18
C LYS A 102 -14.46 1.37 -15.57
N THR A 103 -15.22 2.28 -15.02
CA THR A 103 -14.97 3.72 -15.20
C THR A 103 -14.29 4.30 -13.96
N PHE A 104 -13.34 5.22 -14.18
CA PHE A 104 -12.68 5.98 -13.12
C PHE A 104 -12.77 7.47 -13.44
N ASP A 105 -13.27 8.26 -12.50
CA ASP A 105 -13.43 9.69 -12.65
C ASP A 105 -12.06 10.39 -12.62
N LYS A 106 -11.73 11.13 -13.71
CA LYS A 106 -10.50 11.92 -13.84
C LYS A 106 -10.33 12.91 -12.68
N GLY A 107 -11.43 13.45 -12.15
CA GLY A 107 -11.39 14.36 -11.00
C GLY A 107 -10.71 13.80 -9.78
N LYS A 108 -10.69 12.47 -9.61
CA LYS A 108 -9.98 11.80 -8.51
C LYS A 108 -8.45 11.85 -8.64
N LEU A 109 -7.92 12.19 -9.81
CA LEU A 109 -6.49 12.42 -10.04
C LEU A 109 -6.08 13.85 -9.72
N ALA A 110 -7.04 14.78 -9.64
CA ALA A 110 -6.76 16.19 -9.39
C ALA A 110 -6.04 16.38 -8.04
N GLY A 111 -5.01 17.22 -8.04
CA GLY A 111 -4.18 17.48 -6.85
C GLY A 111 -3.31 16.29 -6.42
N GLN A 112 -3.23 15.22 -7.22
CA GLN A 112 -2.30 14.12 -6.99
C GLN A 112 -1.06 14.26 -7.87
N VAL A 113 0.10 13.99 -7.27
CA VAL A 113 1.40 14.04 -7.95
C VAL A 113 2.18 12.75 -7.74
N HIS A 114 2.93 12.37 -8.75
CA HIS A 114 3.96 11.36 -8.66
C HIS A 114 5.30 12.00 -8.32
N SER A 115 6.00 11.41 -7.38
CA SER A 115 7.34 11.82 -6.95
C SER A 115 8.25 10.61 -6.83
N THR A 116 9.55 10.84 -7.01
CA THR A 116 10.59 9.87 -6.72
C THR A 116 11.47 10.33 -5.58
N VAL A 117 11.89 9.38 -4.74
CA VAL A 117 12.85 9.59 -3.67
C VAL A 117 13.95 8.53 -3.74
N ALA A 118 15.20 8.93 -3.56
CA ALA A 118 16.32 8.01 -3.46
C ALA A 118 16.70 7.76 -2.01
N VAL A 119 17.01 6.53 -1.68
CA VAL A 119 17.51 6.11 -0.36
C VAL A 119 18.98 6.50 -0.24
N ALA A 120 19.33 7.40 0.66
CA ALA A 120 20.68 7.93 0.81
C ALA A 120 21.65 7.03 1.60
N ARG A 121 21.12 6.12 2.40
CA ARG A 121 21.85 5.08 3.14
C ARG A 121 21.00 3.81 3.24
N PRO A 122 21.58 2.63 3.47
CA PRO A 122 20.79 1.42 3.67
C PRO A 122 19.75 1.58 4.77
N LEU A 123 18.56 1.03 4.56
CA LEU A 123 17.47 0.99 5.54
C LEU A 123 17.12 -0.46 5.84
N ARG A 124 16.94 -0.78 7.11
CA ARG A 124 16.42 -2.09 7.53
C ARG A 124 14.91 -2.04 7.63
N VAL A 125 14.23 -2.96 6.98
CA VAL A 125 12.77 -3.05 7.00
C VAL A 125 12.32 -4.47 7.33
N VAL A 126 11.19 -4.61 7.98
CA VAL A 126 10.58 -5.92 8.19
C VAL A 126 10.08 -6.45 6.86
N ASP A 127 10.50 -7.65 6.49
CA ASP A 127 10.03 -8.32 5.28
C ASP A 127 8.72 -9.07 5.56
N LEU A 128 7.64 -8.64 4.91
CA LEU A 128 6.32 -9.26 4.97
C LEU A 128 6.00 -10.06 3.70
N ALA A 129 7.00 -10.51 2.95
CA ALA A 129 6.78 -11.45 1.85
C ALA A 129 6.28 -12.81 2.37
N SER A 130 5.70 -13.63 1.49
CA SER A 130 5.02 -14.88 1.88
C SER A 130 5.92 -15.88 2.65
N VAL A 131 7.23 -15.88 2.38
CA VAL A 131 8.16 -16.77 3.10
C VAL A 131 8.44 -16.25 4.52
N PRO A 132 8.85 -14.99 4.75
CA PRO A 132 9.01 -14.41 6.08
C PRO A 132 7.74 -14.41 6.94
N LEU A 133 6.56 -14.26 6.36
CA LEU A 133 5.29 -14.31 7.10
C LEU A 133 5.08 -15.64 7.84
N ARG A 134 5.65 -16.75 7.35
CA ARG A 134 5.61 -18.05 8.06
C ARG A 134 6.26 -17.97 9.44
N LYS A 135 7.38 -17.23 9.55
CA LYS A 135 8.08 -17.02 10.83
C LYS A 135 7.28 -16.13 11.78
N LEU A 136 6.49 -15.18 11.23
CA LEU A 136 5.56 -14.37 12.01
C LEU A 136 4.30 -15.13 12.45
N GLY A 137 4.01 -16.30 11.84
CA GLY A 137 2.83 -17.11 12.16
C GLY A 137 1.52 -16.52 11.60
N ILE A 138 1.61 -15.72 10.54
CA ILE A 138 0.44 -15.12 9.87
C ILE A 138 0.52 -15.33 8.36
N THR A 139 -0.63 -15.50 7.73
CA THR A 139 -0.69 -15.66 6.27
C THR A 139 -0.78 -14.31 5.56
N ARG A 140 -0.36 -14.27 4.28
CA ARG A 140 -0.54 -13.12 3.41
C ARG A 140 -2.02 -12.67 3.37
N LYS A 141 -2.94 -13.62 3.27
CA LYS A 141 -4.39 -13.36 3.24
C LYS A 141 -4.89 -12.65 4.50
N GLN A 142 -4.32 -12.96 5.66
CA GLN A 142 -4.72 -12.36 6.93
C GLN A 142 -4.10 -10.98 7.19
N LEU A 143 -2.96 -10.65 6.58
CA LEU A 143 -2.24 -9.42 6.88
C LEU A 143 -2.20 -8.42 5.71
N LEU A 144 -2.02 -8.91 4.48
CA LEU A 144 -1.79 -8.08 3.30
C LEU A 144 -3.00 -8.03 2.35
N ASP A 145 -3.63 -9.17 2.10
CA ASP A 145 -4.75 -9.27 1.16
C ASP A 145 -6.09 -9.04 1.89
N THR A 146 -6.09 -8.07 2.81
CA THR A 146 -7.24 -7.74 3.67
C THR A 146 -8.06 -6.59 3.09
N GLU A 147 -9.35 -6.57 3.43
CA GLU A 147 -10.25 -5.46 3.14
C GLU A 147 -10.15 -4.36 4.21
N LYS A 148 -10.75 -3.20 3.94
CA LYS A 148 -10.62 -2.00 4.79
C LYS A 148 -11.17 -2.16 6.21
N ASP A 149 -12.12 -3.06 6.41
CA ASP A 149 -12.67 -3.41 7.73
C ASP A 149 -11.64 -4.07 8.65
N GLN A 150 -10.61 -4.74 8.07
CA GLN A 150 -9.52 -5.39 8.80
C GLN A 150 -8.35 -4.43 9.12
N TYR A 151 -8.32 -3.22 8.57
CA TYR A 151 -7.19 -2.28 8.77
C TYR A 151 -6.93 -1.91 10.23
N PRO A 152 -7.94 -1.80 11.13
CA PRO A 152 -7.65 -1.63 12.57
C PRO A 152 -6.81 -2.77 13.15
N ALA A 153 -7.05 -4.01 12.70
CA ALA A 153 -6.27 -5.17 13.17
C ALA A 153 -4.87 -5.22 12.53
N THR A 154 -4.73 -4.91 11.22
CA THR A 154 -3.41 -4.90 10.57
C THR A 154 -2.50 -3.78 11.10
N ARG A 155 -3.07 -2.66 11.55
CA ARG A 155 -2.33 -1.59 12.24
C ARG A 155 -1.73 -2.05 13.56
N LYS A 156 -2.42 -2.91 14.32
CA LYS A 156 -1.86 -3.50 15.55
C LYS A 156 -0.62 -4.34 15.27
N TRP A 157 -0.53 -5.00 14.12
CA TRP A 157 0.70 -5.67 13.69
C TRP A 157 1.82 -4.68 13.39
N ALA A 158 1.54 -3.57 12.71
CA ALA A 158 2.53 -2.54 12.45
C ALA A 158 3.06 -1.91 13.74
N GLU A 159 2.18 -1.60 14.70
CA GLU A 159 2.54 -1.10 16.05
C GLU A 159 3.40 -2.12 16.81
N ALA A 160 3.02 -3.40 16.80
CA ALA A 160 3.78 -4.45 17.46
C ALA A 160 5.17 -4.67 16.84
N LEU A 161 5.26 -4.63 15.49
CA LEU A 161 6.54 -4.72 14.77
C LEU A 161 7.42 -3.49 15.04
N HIS A 162 6.83 -2.29 15.03
CA HIS A 162 7.55 -1.08 15.41
C HIS A 162 8.10 -1.19 16.82
N ARG A 163 7.32 -1.58 17.79
CA ARG A 163 7.74 -1.70 19.20
C ARG A 163 8.85 -2.72 19.40
N GLN A 164 8.74 -3.92 18.79
CA GLN A 164 9.65 -5.03 19.07
C GLN A 164 10.94 -5.00 18.24
N TYR A 165 10.97 -4.28 17.14
CA TYR A 165 12.13 -4.18 16.23
C TYR A 165 12.59 -2.73 16.12
N SER A 166 13.29 -2.24 17.15
CA SER A 166 13.73 -0.85 17.26
C SER A 166 14.67 -0.40 16.13
N ASP A 167 15.36 -1.33 15.50
CA ASP A 167 16.24 -1.12 14.36
C ASP A 167 15.55 -1.21 12.99
N ALA A 168 14.27 -1.60 12.95
CA ALA A 168 13.48 -1.57 11.71
C ALA A 168 12.93 -0.15 11.45
N GLN A 169 13.18 0.36 10.25
CA GLN A 169 12.77 1.69 9.81
C GLN A 169 11.49 1.67 8.98
N GLY A 170 10.87 0.50 8.84
CA GLY A 170 9.62 0.34 8.10
C GLY A 170 9.27 -1.11 7.84
N LEU A 171 8.25 -1.28 7.03
CA LEU A 171 7.72 -2.55 6.55
C LEU A 171 7.86 -2.64 5.03
N SER A 172 8.05 -3.83 4.48
CA SER A 172 8.13 -4.09 3.06
C SER A 172 7.33 -5.33 2.69
N TRP A 173 6.57 -5.28 1.61
CA TRP A 173 5.79 -6.43 1.10
C TRP A 173 5.73 -6.42 -0.42
N VAL A 174 5.45 -7.59 -1.03
CA VAL A 174 5.05 -7.65 -2.44
C VAL A 174 3.66 -7.04 -2.56
N SER A 175 3.48 -6.04 -3.43
CA SER A 175 2.19 -5.37 -3.59
C SER A 175 1.08 -6.40 -3.90
N ARG A 176 -0.12 -6.20 -3.36
CA ARG A 176 -1.26 -7.04 -3.73
C ARG A 176 -1.88 -6.63 -5.06
N GLN A 177 -1.51 -5.46 -5.54
CA GLN A 177 -2.04 -4.85 -6.76
C GLN A 177 -1.05 -4.95 -7.93
N ASP A 178 0.24 -5.25 -7.65
CA ASP A 178 1.31 -5.39 -8.62
C ASP A 178 2.34 -6.39 -8.08
N ASP A 179 2.17 -7.67 -8.41
CA ASP A 179 3.02 -8.76 -7.92
C ASP A 179 4.49 -8.63 -8.35
N SER A 180 4.79 -7.79 -9.35
CA SER A 180 6.15 -7.54 -9.84
C SER A 180 6.91 -6.52 -8.98
N ALA A 181 6.22 -5.82 -8.08
CA ALA A 181 6.75 -4.70 -7.32
C ALA A 181 6.63 -4.88 -5.81
N ARG A 182 7.48 -4.17 -5.10
CA ARG A 182 7.41 -4.09 -3.63
C ARG A 182 6.85 -2.73 -3.19
N ALA A 183 5.97 -2.78 -2.22
CA ALA A 183 5.49 -1.62 -1.49
C ALA A 183 6.18 -1.52 -0.12
N PHE A 184 6.27 -0.30 0.38
CA PHE A 184 6.91 0.04 1.66
C PHE A 184 6.02 0.97 2.47
N MET A 185 6.10 0.85 3.78
CA MET A 185 5.65 1.85 4.73
C MET A 185 6.78 2.12 5.71
N PHE A 186 7.23 3.36 5.75
CA PHE A 186 8.34 3.80 6.61
C PHE A 186 7.84 4.44 7.90
N PHE A 187 8.57 4.22 8.98
CA PHE A 187 8.38 4.85 10.30
C PHE A 187 9.16 6.16 10.36
N GLY A 188 8.47 7.31 10.44
CA GLY A 188 9.08 8.63 10.35
C GLY A 188 9.95 8.99 11.53
N ASP A 189 9.64 8.45 12.72
CA ASP A 189 10.45 8.60 13.94
C ASP A 189 11.83 7.93 13.86
N ARG A 190 12.03 7.04 12.84
CA ARG A 190 13.26 6.26 12.66
C ARG A 190 14.04 6.60 11.39
N ILE A 191 13.55 7.52 10.61
CA ILE A 191 14.21 7.97 9.37
C ILE A 191 14.57 9.45 9.52
N PRO A 192 15.84 9.75 9.82
CA PRO A 192 16.31 11.12 9.90
C PRO A 192 16.15 11.89 8.59
N ASP A 193 16.10 13.20 8.68
CA ASP A 193 16.08 14.10 7.52
C ASP A 193 17.23 13.80 6.56
N GLY A 194 16.95 13.91 5.26
CA GLY A 194 17.93 13.68 4.21
C GLY A 194 18.21 12.21 3.86
N VAL A 195 17.59 11.25 4.55
CA VAL A 195 17.72 9.82 4.22
C VAL A 195 16.86 9.46 3.01
N LEU A 196 15.66 10.00 2.90
CA LEU A 196 14.84 9.93 1.69
C LEU A 196 15.00 11.25 0.93
N LYS A 197 15.78 11.23 -0.16
CA LYS A 197 16.12 12.42 -0.95
C LYS A 197 15.20 12.53 -2.16
N PRO A 198 14.40 13.59 -2.33
CA PRO A 198 13.65 13.82 -3.55
C PRO A 198 14.56 13.80 -4.79
N GLN A 199 14.07 13.18 -5.87
CA GLN A 199 14.72 13.10 -7.16
C GLN A 199 13.88 13.87 -8.20
N GLY A 200 14.32 15.07 -8.58
CA GLY A 200 13.57 15.94 -9.47
C GLY A 200 12.30 16.54 -8.85
N ALA A 201 11.49 17.16 -9.71
CA ALA A 201 10.21 17.74 -9.32
C ALA A 201 9.10 16.70 -9.28
N SER A 202 8.11 16.92 -8.40
CA SER A 202 6.87 16.16 -8.42
C SER A 202 6.07 16.46 -9.69
N ARG A 203 5.47 15.44 -10.31
CA ARG A 203 4.73 15.55 -11.57
C ARG A 203 3.24 15.33 -11.32
N SER A 204 2.41 16.26 -11.75
CA SER A 204 0.95 16.12 -11.67
C SER A 204 0.48 14.90 -12.46
N LEU A 205 -0.41 14.10 -11.87
CA LEU A 205 -1.00 12.96 -12.58
C LEU A 205 -2.02 13.36 -13.67
N VAL A 206 -2.33 14.65 -13.79
CA VAL A 206 -3.30 15.17 -14.78
C VAL A 206 -2.66 16.15 -15.76
N GLU A 207 -1.71 16.99 -15.28
CA GLU A 207 -1.18 18.13 -16.03
C GLU A 207 0.18 17.81 -16.68
N ASP A 208 0.97 16.89 -16.10
CA ASP A 208 2.21 16.40 -16.72
C ASP A 208 1.86 15.30 -17.72
N GLY A 209 2.10 15.55 -19.02
CA GLY A 209 1.72 14.64 -20.10
C GLY A 209 2.29 13.23 -19.89
N ASN A 210 3.58 13.12 -19.57
CA ASN A 210 4.22 11.80 -19.39
C ASN A 210 3.65 11.03 -18.18
N ALA A 211 3.36 11.75 -17.08
CA ALA A 211 2.78 11.11 -15.90
C ALA A 211 1.32 10.69 -16.17
N TYR A 212 0.56 11.51 -16.92
CA TYR A 212 -0.82 11.17 -17.28
C TYR A 212 -0.88 10.00 -18.25
N ASP A 213 -0.01 9.97 -19.27
CA ASP A 213 0.08 8.86 -20.24
C ASP A 213 0.41 7.54 -19.50
N ALA A 214 1.34 7.55 -18.56
CA ALA A 214 1.63 6.37 -17.75
C ALA A 214 0.43 5.91 -16.91
N VAL A 215 -0.40 6.83 -16.41
CA VAL A 215 -1.65 6.49 -15.72
C VAL A 215 -2.67 5.89 -16.69
N LEU A 216 -2.77 6.40 -17.92
CA LEU A 216 -3.66 5.85 -18.95
C LEU A 216 -3.25 4.45 -19.38
N ASP A 217 -1.95 4.21 -19.62
CA ASP A 217 -1.41 2.89 -19.97
C ASP A 217 -1.69 1.85 -18.86
N LEU A 218 -1.50 2.26 -17.61
CA LEU A 218 -1.83 1.39 -16.48
C LEU A 218 -3.33 1.13 -16.38
N ALA A 219 -4.17 2.17 -16.56
CA ALA A 219 -5.62 2.06 -16.53
C ALA A 219 -6.13 1.08 -17.62
N GLU A 220 -5.58 1.14 -18.83
CA GLU A 220 -5.89 0.20 -19.92
C GLU A 220 -5.59 -1.24 -19.51
N ARG A 221 -4.39 -1.51 -18.98
CA ARG A 221 -3.96 -2.85 -18.54
C ARG A 221 -4.87 -3.47 -17.48
N ILE A 222 -5.51 -2.67 -16.63
CA ILE A 222 -6.45 -3.14 -15.61
C ILE A 222 -7.92 -3.03 -16.01
N GLY A 223 -8.19 -2.71 -17.29
CA GLY A 223 -9.56 -2.56 -17.82
C GLY A 223 -10.31 -1.37 -17.22
N VAL A 224 -9.63 -0.25 -16.99
CA VAL A 224 -10.22 0.99 -16.47
C VAL A 224 -10.26 2.05 -17.58
N LEU A 225 -11.42 2.61 -17.81
CA LEU A 225 -11.62 3.77 -18.66
C LEU A 225 -11.68 5.04 -17.80
N ILE A 226 -10.72 5.94 -17.98
CA ILE A 226 -10.73 7.24 -17.30
C ILE A 226 -11.71 8.14 -18.04
N VAL A 227 -12.76 8.58 -17.34
CA VAL A 227 -13.81 9.45 -17.87
C VAL A 227 -13.63 10.89 -17.37
N PRO A 228 -14.13 11.91 -18.11
CA PRO A 228 -14.09 13.31 -17.67
C PRO A 228 -14.62 13.48 -16.25
N ALA A 229 -14.07 14.48 -15.52
CA ALA A 229 -14.54 14.85 -14.19
C ALA A 229 -16.03 15.24 -14.26
N ARG A 230 -16.80 14.78 -13.27
CA ARG A 230 -18.20 15.12 -13.10
C ARG A 230 -18.37 16.33 -12.18
#